data_e950570de47153ee0c199194452e557c
#
_entry.id   e950570de47153ee0c199194452e557c
#
_cell.length_a   1.000
_cell.length_b   1.000
_cell.length_c   1.000
_cell.angle_alpha   90.00
_cell.angle_beta   90.00
_cell.angle_gamma   90.00
#
_symmetry.space_group_name_H-M   'P 1'
#
loop_
_entity.id
_entity.type
_entity.pdbx_description
1 polymer ?
#
loop_
_entity_poly.entity_id
_entity_poly.type
_entity_poly.pdbx_seq_one_letter_code
_entity_poly.pdbx_strand_id
1 'polypeptide(L)'
;MEQNPNEGQIDLLELFYALKKRILWVVIAGLLFACGAGVYTQMFIAPTYTSTATILVLSKETTLTSMADLSFGTQLSEDYQVLIRSNPVMREVVERRGKDTNFTPGSLKGALTITNPSSRILKLSVTSTDPLEARDTVNVLSEVASEYVGDKMEVIPPKIIEEGEIPTGKNGPNLKKNIFMGLMAGVALSCGLIVLFTLLNDSIKTEDDITKYLGIPTLATVPDRKDYVGGKKKKRKKAVHKEEK
;
A
#
# COMPACT_ATOMS: atom_id res chain seq x y z
N MET A 1 -17.90 48.69 17.35
CA MET A 1 -18.07 47.23 17.28
C MET A 1 -16.83 46.70 16.56
N GLU A 2 -15.77 46.48 17.31
CA GLU A 2 -14.56 45.80 16.79
C GLU A 2 -14.85 44.31 16.76
N GLN A 3 -14.96 43.76 15.57
CA GLN A 3 -15.03 42.31 15.36
C GLN A 3 -13.67 41.74 15.78
N ASN A 4 -13.67 40.96 16.82
CA ASN A 4 -12.51 40.24 17.30
C ASN A 4 -12.09 39.21 16.23
N PRO A 5 -10.92 39.30 15.58
CA PRO A 5 -10.55 38.47 14.42
C PRO A 5 -10.23 37.02 14.79
N ASN A 6 -10.49 36.57 16.02
CA ASN A 6 -10.18 35.24 16.55
C ASN A 6 -11.38 34.32 16.70
N GLU A 7 -12.57 34.72 16.27
CA GLU A 7 -13.74 33.82 16.27
C GLU A 7 -13.59 32.84 15.07
N GLY A 8 -13.07 31.65 15.36
CA GLY A 8 -12.97 30.56 14.39
C GLY A 8 -11.57 30.03 14.11
N GLN A 9 -10.53 30.53 14.75
CA GLN A 9 -9.21 29.93 14.63
C GLN A 9 -9.14 28.65 15.46
N ILE A 10 -9.08 27.51 14.76
CA ILE A 10 -8.82 26.19 15.36
C ILE A 10 -7.43 26.26 16.00
N ASP A 11 -7.37 26.21 17.34
CA ASP A 11 -6.08 26.23 18.04
C ASP A 11 -5.38 24.87 17.86
N LEU A 12 -4.40 24.84 16.96
CA LEU A 12 -3.60 23.64 16.67
C LEU A 12 -2.89 23.09 17.90
N LEU A 13 -2.58 23.93 18.88
CA LEU A 13 -1.97 23.52 20.14
C LEU A 13 -2.96 22.74 21.00
N GLU A 14 -4.22 23.18 21.06
CA GLU A 14 -5.28 22.48 21.79
C GLU A 14 -5.55 21.09 21.18
N LEU A 15 -5.61 21.00 19.87
CA LEU A 15 -5.72 19.74 19.13
C LEU A 15 -4.55 18.80 19.41
N PHE A 16 -3.33 19.34 19.46
CA PHE A 16 -2.14 18.55 19.78
C PHE A 16 -2.17 18.03 21.23
N TYR A 17 -2.59 18.85 22.20
CA TYR A 17 -2.76 18.41 23.59
C TYR A 17 -3.86 17.38 23.75
N ALA A 18 -5.00 17.53 23.04
CA ALA A 18 -6.09 16.55 23.03
C ALA A 18 -5.62 15.20 22.48
N LEU A 19 -4.85 15.22 21.38
CA LEU A 19 -4.26 14.02 20.79
C LEU A 19 -3.25 13.35 21.72
N LYS A 20 -2.34 14.12 22.32
CA LYS A 20 -1.34 13.63 23.29
C LYS A 20 -1.99 13.00 24.52
N LYS A 21 -3.08 13.57 25.02
CA LYS A 21 -3.82 13.05 26.17
C LYS A 21 -4.48 11.71 25.86
N ARG A 22 -4.87 11.47 24.61
CA ARG A 22 -5.58 10.27 24.15
C ARG A 22 -4.72 9.34 23.29
N ILE A 23 -3.39 9.53 23.27
CA ILE A 23 -2.47 8.75 22.43
C ILE A 23 -2.58 7.24 22.66
N LEU A 24 -2.89 6.82 23.89
CA LEU A 24 -3.11 5.40 24.21
C LEU A 24 -4.28 4.81 23.42
N TRP A 25 -5.37 5.56 23.26
CA TRP A 25 -6.52 5.14 22.45
C TRP A 25 -6.19 5.04 20.96
N VAL A 26 -5.36 5.97 20.46
CA VAL A 26 -4.87 5.95 19.07
C VAL A 26 -4.04 4.69 18.81
N VAL A 27 -3.13 4.36 19.75
CA VAL A 27 -2.29 3.16 19.63
C VAL A 27 -3.13 1.89 19.69
N ILE A 28 -4.08 1.80 20.62
CA ILE A 28 -4.97 0.63 20.74
C ILE A 28 -5.81 0.47 19.48
N ALA A 29 -6.39 1.56 18.95
CA ALA A 29 -7.17 1.53 17.72
C ALA A 29 -6.29 1.10 16.54
N GLY A 30 -5.09 1.67 16.39
CA GLY A 30 -4.14 1.28 15.35
C GLY A 30 -3.79 -0.21 15.40
N LEU A 31 -3.53 -0.75 16.59
CA LEU A 31 -3.23 -2.18 16.78
C LEU A 31 -4.45 -3.07 16.45
N LEU A 32 -5.65 -2.67 16.85
CA LEU A 32 -6.87 -3.42 16.52
C LEU A 32 -7.10 -3.48 15.00
N PHE A 33 -6.94 -2.36 14.30
CA PHE A 33 -7.05 -2.31 12.83
C PHE A 33 -5.94 -3.12 12.15
N ALA A 34 -4.71 -3.08 12.66
CA ALA A 34 -3.59 -3.87 12.16
C ALA A 34 -3.85 -5.38 12.30
N CYS A 35 -4.32 -5.81 13.49
CA CYS A 35 -4.70 -7.21 13.73
C CYS A 35 -5.87 -7.63 12.84
N GLY A 36 -6.91 -6.80 12.74
CA GLY A 36 -8.06 -7.04 11.87
C GLY A 36 -7.67 -7.19 10.40
N ALA A 37 -6.79 -6.29 9.90
CA ALA A 37 -6.26 -6.37 8.54
C ALA A 37 -5.41 -7.63 8.31
N GLY A 38 -4.63 -8.05 9.31
CA GLY A 38 -3.84 -9.29 9.24
C GLY A 38 -4.73 -10.53 9.14
N VAL A 39 -5.73 -10.65 10.02
CA VAL A 39 -6.70 -11.76 10.03
C VAL A 39 -7.50 -11.78 8.73
N TYR A 40 -8.02 -10.62 8.31
CA TYR A 40 -8.75 -10.50 7.05
C TYR A 40 -7.91 -10.96 5.85
N THR A 41 -6.65 -10.51 5.78
CA THR A 41 -5.74 -10.89 4.69
C THR A 41 -5.50 -12.40 4.67
N GLN A 42 -5.33 -13.03 5.82
CA GLN A 42 -5.02 -14.46 5.89
C GLN A 42 -6.23 -15.36 5.64
N MET A 43 -7.45 -14.91 6.02
CA MET A 43 -8.66 -15.71 5.88
C MET A 43 -9.40 -15.50 4.55
N PHE A 44 -9.37 -14.28 4.00
CA PHE A 44 -10.21 -13.91 2.86
C PHE A 44 -9.43 -13.75 1.56
N ILE A 45 -8.11 -13.54 1.60
CA ILE A 45 -7.33 -13.36 0.38
C ILE A 45 -6.61 -14.65 0.03
N ALA A 46 -6.95 -15.24 -1.12
CA ALA A 46 -6.31 -16.46 -1.61
C ALA A 46 -4.80 -16.23 -1.85
N PRO A 47 -3.94 -17.21 -1.56
CA PRO A 47 -2.53 -17.12 -1.90
C PRO A 47 -2.35 -17.04 -3.41
N THR A 48 -1.39 -16.24 -3.86
CA THR A 48 -1.05 -16.11 -5.27
C THR A 48 0.39 -16.54 -5.52
N TYR A 49 0.59 -17.13 -6.69
CA TYR A 49 1.85 -17.67 -7.16
C TYR A 49 2.19 -17.01 -8.50
N THR A 50 3.45 -16.67 -8.71
CA THR A 50 3.91 -16.01 -9.93
C THR A 50 4.96 -16.88 -10.60
N SER A 51 4.73 -17.24 -11.85
CA SER A 51 5.73 -17.88 -12.71
C SER A 51 6.21 -16.88 -13.74
N THR A 52 7.49 -16.96 -14.09
CA THR A 52 8.16 -16.00 -14.99
C THR A 52 8.90 -16.73 -16.08
N ALA A 53 8.63 -16.36 -17.33
CA ALA A 53 9.40 -16.76 -18.51
C ALA A 53 10.22 -15.55 -19.01
N THR A 54 11.39 -15.82 -19.55
CA THR A 54 12.31 -14.79 -20.07
C THR A 54 12.47 -14.95 -21.57
N ILE A 55 12.22 -13.88 -22.34
CA ILE A 55 12.40 -13.83 -23.78
C ILE A 55 13.45 -12.80 -24.19
N LEU A 56 14.23 -13.13 -25.21
CA LEU A 56 15.23 -12.26 -25.82
C LEU A 56 14.70 -11.66 -27.11
N VAL A 57 14.71 -10.36 -27.17
CA VAL A 57 14.37 -9.58 -28.38
C VAL A 57 15.57 -9.58 -29.31
N LEU A 58 15.41 -10.12 -30.51
CA LEU A 58 16.44 -10.16 -31.53
C LEU A 58 16.20 -9.06 -32.56
N SER A 59 17.23 -8.24 -32.81
CA SER A 59 17.22 -7.28 -33.90
C SER A 59 17.80 -7.92 -35.17
N LYS A 60 17.23 -7.59 -36.32
CA LYS A 60 17.61 -8.17 -37.64
C LYS A 60 18.99 -7.66 -38.10
N GLU A 61 19.51 -6.61 -37.51
CA GLU A 61 20.78 -6.01 -37.92
C GLU A 61 21.94 -6.43 -37.01
N THR A 62 22.80 -7.27 -37.57
CA THR A 62 23.99 -7.87 -36.94
C THR A 62 25.24 -6.99 -37.04
N THR A 63 25.12 -5.70 -37.31
CA THR A 63 26.28 -4.78 -37.34
C THR A 63 26.34 -3.92 -36.10
N LEU A 64 26.99 -4.51 -35.08
CA LEU A 64 27.29 -3.93 -33.78
C LEU A 64 28.29 -2.78 -33.89
N THR A 65 27.90 -1.54 -34.09
CA THR A 65 28.86 -0.43 -33.94
C THR A 65 28.30 0.94 -33.58
N SER A 66 27.15 1.10 -32.97
CA SER A 66 26.84 2.44 -32.47
C SER A 66 25.90 2.49 -31.28
N MET A 67 26.05 3.54 -30.48
CA MET A 67 25.13 3.92 -29.39
C MET A 67 23.67 4.01 -29.82
N ALA A 68 23.39 4.16 -31.10
CA ALA A 68 22.06 4.07 -31.73
C ALA A 68 21.39 2.71 -31.51
N ASP A 69 22.15 1.60 -31.52
CA ASP A 69 21.60 0.25 -31.32
C ASP A 69 21.03 0.02 -29.94
N LEU A 70 21.53 0.68 -28.91
CA LEU A 70 20.99 0.59 -27.54
C LEU A 70 19.63 1.26 -27.45
N SER A 71 19.46 2.39 -28.09
CA SER A 71 18.19 3.15 -28.14
C SER A 71 17.12 2.39 -28.94
N PHE A 72 17.49 1.78 -30.05
CA PHE A 72 16.62 0.92 -30.85
C PHE A 72 16.16 -0.33 -30.09
N GLY A 73 17.06 -0.97 -29.34
CA GLY A 73 16.71 -2.13 -28.53
C GLY A 73 15.66 -1.83 -27.45
N THR A 74 15.75 -0.66 -26.84
CA THR A 74 14.77 -0.23 -25.81
C THR A 74 13.40 0.04 -26.44
N GLN A 75 13.38 0.78 -27.53
CA GLN A 75 12.14 1.11 -28.24
C GLN A 75 11.45 -0.13 -28.80
N LEU A 76 12.23 -1.06 -29.38
CA LEU A 76 11.70 -2.33 -29.86
C LEU A 76 11.10 -3.18 -28.74
N SER A 77 11.70 -3.17 -27.57
CA SER A 77 11.19 -3.87 -26.38
C SER A 77 9.89 -3.25 -25.87
N GLU A 78 9.70 -1.93 -25.97
CA GLU A 78 8.44 -1.25 -25.64
C GLU A 78 7.34 -1.64 -26.61
N ASP A 79 7.62 -1.66 -27.91
CA ASP A 79 6.67 -2.10 -28.95
C ASP A 79 6.25 -3.56 -28.72
N TYR A 80 7.19 -4.43 -28.36
CA TYR A 80 6.88 -5.83 -28.04
C TYR A 80 5.97 -5.96 -26.81
N GLN A 81 6.18 -5.15 -25.78
CA GLN A 81 5.30 -5.15 -24.61
C GLN A 81 3.86 -4.81 -25.00
N VAL A 82 3.66 -3.84 -25.89
CA VAL A 82 2.33 -3.46 -26.39
C VAL A 82 1.69 -4.60 -27.18
N LEU A 83 2.44 -5.23 -28.07
CA LEU A 83 1.97 -6.36 -28.88
C LEU A 83 1.63 -7.58 -28.01
N ILE A 84 2.49 -7.94 -27.08
CA ILE A 84 2.27 -9.07 -26.17
C ILE A 84 1.03 -8.85 -25.31
N ARG A 85 0.76 -7.61 -24.85
CA ARG A 85 -0.45 -7.27 -24.09
C ARG A 85 -1.71 -7.11 -24.95
N SER A 86 -1.62 -7.32 -26.25
CA SER A 86 -2.74 -7.13 -27.15
C SER A 86 -3.85 -8.19 -26.93
N ASN A 87 -5.08 -7.83 -27.25
CA ASN A 87 -6.22 -8.74 -27.12
C ASN A 87 -6.11 -10.01 -27.98
N PRO A 88 -5.56 -9.96 -29.22
CA PRO A 88 -5.35 -11.17 -30.02
C PRO A 88 -4.45 -12.19 -29.30
N VAL A 89 -3.31 -11.75 -28.75
CA VAL A 89 -2.40 -12.63 -28.00
C VAL A 89 -3.10 -13.23 -26.78
N MET A 90 -3.83 -12.42 -26.01
CA MET A 90 -4.54 -12.92 -24.83
C MET A 90 -5.61 -13.96 -25.18
N ARG A 91 -6.32 -13.77 -26.30
CA ARG A 91 -7.31 -14.75 -26.78
C ARG A 91 -6.64 -16.05 -27.21
N GLU A 92 -5.60 -15.96 -28.02
CA GLU A 92 -4.85 -17.11 -28.49
C GLU A 92 -4.30 -17.96 -27.35
N VAL A 93 -3.74 -17.31 -26.31
CA VAL A 93 -3.25 -18.02 -25.12
C VAL A 93 -4.37 -18.76 -24.39
N VAL A 94 -5.51 -18.11 -24.17
CA VAL A 94 -6.66 -18.74 -23.52
C VAL A 94 -7.22 -19.87 -24.36
N GLU A 95 -7.26 -19.72 -25.69
CA GLU A 95 -7.73 -20.73 -26.63
C GLU A 95 -6.82 -21.96 -26.67
N ARG A 96 -5.48 -21.77 -26.70
CA ARG A 96 -4.50 -22.88 -26.65
C ARG A 96 -4.53 -23.60 -25.31
N ARG A 97 -4.79 -22.90 -24.20
CA ARG A 97 -4.98 -23.51 -22.87
C ARG A 97 -6.32 -24.23 -22.75
N GLY A 98 -7.33 -23.82 -23.50
CA GLY A 98 -8.63 -24.46 -23.55
C GLY A 98 -9.32 -24.52 -22.20
N LYS A 99 -9.73 -25.74 -21.76
CA LYS A 99 -10.44 -25.97 -20.49
C LYS A 99 -9.52 -26.00 -19.27
N ASP A 100 -8.21 -26.01 -19.47
CA ASP A 100 -7.21 -26.14 -18.40
C ASP A 100 -6.82 -24.79 -17.80
N THR A 101 -7.58 -23.74 -18.11
CA THR A 101 -7.35 -22.42 -17.53
C THR A 101 -8.63 -21.78 -17.02
N ASN A 102 -8.51 -21.10 -15.89
CA ASN A 102 -9.55 -20.25 -15.34
C ASN A 102 -9.45 -18.79 -15.88
N PHE A 103 -8.43 -18.50 -16.68
CA PHE A 103 -8.24 -17.17 -17.23
C PHE A 103 -9.21 -16.89 -18.38
N THR A 104 -9.78 -15.71 -18.35
CA THR A 104 -10.36 -15.05 -19.52
C THR A 104 -9.32 -14.12 -20.15
N PRO A 105 -9.44 -13.72 -21.42
CA PRO A 105 -8.48 -12.78 -22.01
C PRO A 105 -8.29 -11.49 -21.22
N GLY A 106 -9.37 -11.00 -20.59
CA GLY A 106 -9.33 -9.80 -19.73
C GLY A 106 -8.61 -10.03 -18.39
N SER A 107 -8.91 -11.15 -17.73
CA SER A 107 -8.25 -11.48 -16.45
C SER A 107 -6.77 -11.83 -16.64
N LEU A 108 -6.42 -12.52 -17.72
CA LEU A 108 -5.03 -12.82 -18.07
C LEU A 108 -4.22 -11.53 -18.29
N LYS A 109 -4.80 -10.55 -18.99
CA LYS A 109 -4.19 -9.24 -19.17
C LYS A 109 -3.91 -8.52 -17.87
N GLY A 110 -4.79 -8.68 -16.89
CA GLY A 110 -4.61 -8.13 -15.52
C GLY A 110 -3.58 -8.91 -14.69
N ALA A 111 -3.47 -10.22 -14.90
CA ALA A 111 -2.53 -11.10 -14.21
C ALA A 111 -1.11 -11.05 -14.82
N LEU A 112 -0.97 -10.53 -16.05
CA LEU A 112 0.30 -10.40 -16.75
C LEU A 112 1.07 -9.17 -16.33
N THR A 113 2.27 -9.38 -15.85
CA THR A 113 3.27 -8.33 -15.63
C THR A 113 4.44 -8.53 -16.58
N ILE A 114 4.78 -7.50 -17.35
CA ILE A 114 5.93 -7.50 -18.24
C ILE A 114 6.95 -6.52 -17.67
N THR A 115 8.17 -6.99 -17.45
CA THR A 115 9.29 -6.16 -17.00
C THR A 115 10.45 -6.25 -17.99
N ASN A 116 11.10 -5.12 -18.18
CA ASN A 116 12.28 -5.02 -19.04
C ASN A 116 13.52 -4.67 -18.20
N PRO A 117 14.22 -5.67 -17.64
CA PRO A 117 15.41 -5.44 -16.84
C PRO A 117 16.61 -4.97 -17.66
N SER A 118 16.58 -5.18 -18.98
CA SER A 118 17.65 -4.85 -19.92
C SER A 118 17.05 -4.57 -21.29
N SER A 119 17.70 -3.76 -22.09
CA SER A 119 17.17 -3.27 -23.38
C SER A 119 16.68 -4.35 -24.36
N ARG A 120 17.10 -5.60 -24.19
CA ARG A 120 16.76 -6.73 -25.08
C ARG A 120 16.10 -7.91 -24.36
N ILE A 121 15.91 -7.84 -23.05
CA ILE A 121 15.36 -8.94 -22.26
C ILE A 121 13.99 -8.52 -21.74
N LEU A 122 12.97 -9.31 -22.04
CA LEU A 122 11.64 -9.15 -21.47
C LEU A 122 11.34 -10.33 -20.56
N LYS A 123 10.91 -10.03 -19.33
CA LYS A 123 10.38 -11.01 -18.38
C LYS A 123 8.86 -10.95 -18.40
N LEU A 124 8.23 -12.05 -18.76
CA LEU A 124 6.80 -12.24 -18.72
C LEU A 124 6.44 -12.98 -17.46
N SER A 125 5.66 -12.37 -16.59
CA SER A 125 5.26 -12.97 -15.31
C SER A 125 3.74 -13.07 -15.26
N VAL A 126 3.23 -14.27 -15.01
CA VAL A 126 1.80 -14.53 -14.83
C VAL A 126 1.55 -14.92 -13.38
N THR A 127 0.57 -14.27 -12.77
CA THR A 127 0.16 -14.53 -11.39
C THR A 127 -1.19 -15.25 -11.36
N SER A 128 -1.24 -16.42 -10.72
CA SER A 128 -2.47 -17.22 -10.51
C SER A 128 -2.58 -17.69 -9.05
N THR A 129 -3.75 -18.17 -8.67
CA THR A 129 -3.96 -18.86 -7.40
C THR A 129 -3.44 -20.30 -7.42
N ASP A 130 -3.26 -20.88 -8.61
CA ASP A 130 -2.66 -22.20 -8.81
C ASP A 130 -1.25 -22.06 -9.40
N PRO A 131 -0.21 -22.66 -8.76
CA PRO A 131 1.15 -22.61 -9.24
C PRO A 131 1.36 -23.31 -10.59
N LEU A 132 0.63 -24.39 -10.88
CA LEU A 132 0.68 -25.08 -12.17
C LEU A 132 0.09 -24.23 -13.27
N GLU A 133 -1.08 -23.62 -13.01
CA GLU A 133 -1.71 -22.71 -13.97
C GLU A 133 -0.82 -21.52 -14.31
N ALA A 134 -0.13 -20.93 -13.30
CA ALA A 134 0.80 -19.82 -13.51
C ALA A 134 1.93 -20.20 -14.46
N ARG A 135 2.57 -21.36 -14.22
CA ARG A 135 3.65 -21.89 -15.08
C ARG A 135 3.18 -22.16 -16.50
N ASP A 136 2.12 -22.94 -16.65
CA ASP A 136 1.66 -23.37 -17.98
C ASP A 136 1.16 -22.19 -18.80
N THR A 137 0.49 -21.25 -18.16
CA THR A 137 0.00 -20.05 -18.84
C THR A 137 1.14 -19.14 -19.30
N VAL A 138 2.18 -18.95 -18.49
CA VAL A 138 3.31 -18.11 -18.89
C VAL A 138 4.13 -18.75 -20.00
N ASN A 139 4.23 -20.09 -20.05
CA ASN A 139 4.95 -20.81 -21.10
C ASN A 139 4.18 -20.70 -22.41
N VAL A 140 2.88 -20.99 -22.44
CA VAL A 140 2.07 -20.80 -23.63
C VAL A 140 2.05 -19.33 -24.07
N LEU A 141 2.01 -18.40 -23.12
CA LEU A 141 2.09 -16.97 -23.44
C LEU A 141 3.42 -16.62 -24.12
N SER A 142 4.55 -17.15 -23.66
CA SER A 142 5.86 -16.86 -24.25
C SER A 142 5.97 -17.41 -25.68
N GLU A 143 5.38 -18.57 -25.97
CA GLU A 143 5.32 -19.15 -27.30
C GLU A 143 4.43 -18.31 -28.23
N VAL A 144 3.18 -18.05 -27.83
CA VAL A 144 2.23 -17.25 -28.59
C VAL A 144 2.76 -15.83 -28.84
N ALA A 145 3.38 -15.23 -27.83
CA ALA A 145 3.98 -13.91 -27.96
C ALA A 145 5.12 -13.90 -28.98
N SER A 146 5.98 -14.91 -28.93
CA SER A 146 7.09 -15.05 -29.89
C SER A 146 6.58 -15.20 -31.33
N GLU A 147 5.63 -16.09 -31.55
CA GLU A 147 5.03 -16.31 -32.85
C GLU A 147 4.32 -15.04 -33.40
N TYR A 148 3.48 -14.43 -32.54
CA TYR A 148 2.68 -13.26 -32.93
C TYR A 148 3.55 -12.04 -33.27
N VAL A 149 4.62 -11.80 -32.47
CA VAL A 149 5.55 -10.71 -32.76
C VAL A 149 6.35 -10.97 -34.03
N GLY A 150 6.81 -12.19 -34.23
CA GLY A 150 7.50 -12.59 -35.47
C GLY A 150 6.67 -12.36 -36.70
N ASP A 151 5.39 -12.79 -36.69
CA ASP A 151 4.46 -12.66 -37.81
C ASP A 151 4.06 -11.20 -38.08
N LYS A 152 3.76 -10.42 -37.02
CA LYS A 152 3.23 -9.06 -37.17
C LYS A 152 4.27 -8.01 -37.51
N MET A 153 5.48 -8.18 -37.04
CA MET A 153 6.56 -7.23 -37.31
C MET A 153 7.49 -7.69 -38.46
N GLU A 154 7.27 -8.88 -39.01
CA GLU A 154 8.13 -9.48 -40.04
C GLU A 154 9.62 -9.51 -39.63
N VAL A 155 9.84 -9.72 -38.32
CA VAL A 155 11.18 -9.79 -37.67
C VAL A 155 11.50 -11.23 -37.28
N ILE A 156 12.74 -11.45 -36.84
CA ILE A 156 13.12 -12.72 -36.24
C ILE A 156 12.31 -12.86 -34.93
N PRO A 157 11.55 -13.97 -34.75
CA PRO A 157 10.77 -14.18 -33.53
C PRO A 157 11.65 -14.08 -32.26
N PRO A 158 11.18 -13.45 -31.19
CA PRO A 158 11.89 -13.43 -29.92
C PRO A 158 12.22 -14.85 -29.45
N LYS A 159 13.42 -15.04 -28.91
CA LYS A 159 13.83 -16.35 -28.43
C LYS A 159 13.54 -16.52 -26.96
N ILE A 160 12.85 -17.60 -26.59
CA ILE A 160 12.66 -17.97 -25.19
C ILE A 160 14.00 -18.42 -24.64
N ILE A 161 14.48 -17.74 -23.58
CA ILE A 161 15.73 -18.05 -22.88
C ILE A 161 15.46 -18.96 -21.69
N GLU A 162 14.42 -18.63 -20.92
CA GLU A 162 14.00 -19.37 -19.75
C GLU A 162 12.49 -19.58 -19.81
N GLU A 163 12.08 -20.81 -19.62
CA GLU A 163 10.67 -21.14 -19.43
C GLU A 163 10.25 -20.88 -17.98
N GLY A 164 8.97 -20.64 -17.77
CA GLY A 164 8.41 -20.49 -16.43
C GLY A 164 8.48 -21.81 -15.67
N GLU A 165 8.97 -21.73 -14.45
CA GLU A 165 9.01 -22.85 -13.52
C GLU A 165 7.82 -22.81 -12.55
N ILE A 166 7.52 -23.95 -11.91
CA ILE A 166 6.50 -24.02 -10.86
C ILE A 166 6.99 -23.23 -9.65
N PRO A 167 6.30 -22.14 -9.28
CA PRO A 167 6.69 -21.34 -8.14
C PRO A 167 6.57 -22.13 -6.83
N THR A 168 7.63 -22.24 -6.09
CA THR A 168 7.69 -22.95 -4.79
C THR A 168 7.21 -22.07 -3.63
N GLY A 169 7.20 -20.76 -3.81
CA GLY A 169 6.84 -19.77 -2.81
C GLY A 169 5.59 -18.98 -3.17
N LYS A 170 4.81 -18.57 -2.14
CA LYS A 170 3.69 -17.64 -2.31
C LYS A 170 4.22 -16.24 -2.57
N ASN A 171 3.74 -15.58 -3.61
CA ASN A 171 4.10 -14.20 -3.93
C ASN A 171 3.14 -13.18 -3.28
N GLY A 172 1.93 -13.58 -2.96
CA GLY A 172 0.93 -12.77 -2.29
C GLY A 172 -0.02 -13.59 -1.40
N PRO A 173 -0.79 -12.94 -0.57
CA PRO A 173 -0.77 -11.51 -0.21
C PRO A 173 0.41 -11.12 0.70
N ASN A 174 0.87 -9.88 0.58
CA ASN A 174 1.94 -9.35 1.41
C ASN A 174 1.41 -8.95 2.80
N LEU A 175 1.42 -9.90 3.76
CA LEU A 175 0.90 -9.71 5.12
C LEU A 175 1.46 -8.45 5.79
N LYS A 176 2.78 -8.22 5.68
CA LYS A 176 3.43 -7.05 6.29
C LYS A 176 2.87 -5.73 5.73
N LYS A 177 2.67 -5.65 4.41
CA LYS A 177 2.11 -4.46 3.75
C LYS A 177 0.66 -4.20 4.17
N ASN A 178 -0.15 -5.25 4.23
CA ASN A 178 -1.57 -5.13 4.58
C ASN A 178 -1.76 -4.78 6.07
N ILE A 179 -0.97 -5.38 6.98
CA ILE A 179 -0.95 -5.02 8.41
C ILE A 179 -0.54 -3.56 8.58
N PHE A 180 0.51 -3.11 7.89
CA PHE A 180 0.96 -1.72 7.95
C PHE A 180 -0.11 -0.75 7.42
N MET A 181 -0.78 -1.09 6.32
CA MET A 181 -1.88 -0.30 5.76
C MET A 181 -3.06 -0.23 6.73
N GLY A 182 -3.41 -1.35 7.38
CA GLY A 182 -4.43 -1.39 8.43
C GLY A 182 -4.07 -0.52 9.63
N LEU A 183 -2.82 -0.56 10.09
CA LEU A 183 -2.31 0.29 11.16
C LEU A 183 -2.44 1.78 10.82
N MET A 184 -2.00 2.18 9.63
CA MET A 184 -2.09 3.58 9.17
C MET A 184 -3.55 4.05 9.09
N ALA A 185 -4.44 3.20 8.55
CA ALA A 185 -5.88 3.50 8.49
C ALA A 185 -6.49 3.65 9.89
N GLY A 186 -6.15 2.76 10.84
CA GLY A 186 -6.62 2.83 12.21
C GLY A 186 -6.16 4.08 12.95
N VAL A 187 -4.89 4.46 12.77
CA VAL A 187 -4.34 5.71 13.33
C VAL A 187 -5.04 6.92 12.72
N ALA A 188 -5.19 6.98 11.40
CA ALA A 188 -5.86 8.11 10.73
C ALA A 188 -7.32 8.28 11.18
N LEU A 189 -8.08 7.18 11.25
CA LEU A 189 -9.47 7.20 11.72
C LEU A 189 -9.59 7.63 13.18
N SER A 190 -8.73 7.10 14.05
CA SER A 190 -8.76 7.47 15.48
C SER A 190 -8.37 8.91 15.72
N CYS A 191 -7.37 9.43 14.99
CA CYS A 191 -7.02 10.85 15.04
C CYS A 191 -8.17 11.73 14.55
N GLY A 192 -8.79 11.38 13.43
CA GLY A 192 -9.95 12.09 12.89
C GLY A 192 -11.12 12.13 13.87
N LEU A 193 -11.44 11.02 14.52
CA LEU A 193 -12.49 10.95 15.54
C LEU A 193 -12.15 11.80 16.77
N ILE A 194 -10.91 11.78 17.24
CA ILE A 194 -10.49 12.61 18.38
C ILE A 194 -10.61 14.09 18.05
N VAL A 195 -10.18 14.50 16.87
CA VAL A 195 -10.32 15.88 16.38
C VAL A 195 -11.79 16.28 16.30
N LEU A 196 -12.61 15.42 15.68
CA LEU A 196 -14.05 15.66 15.56
C LEU A 196 -14.73 15.83 16.94
N PHE A 197 -14.46 14.92 17.88
CA PHE A 197 -14.99 15.03 19.24
C PHE A 197 -14.43 16.24 20.01
N THR A 198 -13.22 16.68 19.73
CA THR A 198 -12.65 17.88 20.36
C THR A 198 -13.33 19.13 19.81
N LEU A 199 -13.55 19.22 18.50
CA LEU A 199 -14.26 20.34 17.87
C LEU A 199 -15.75 20.43 18.24
N LEU A 200 -16.42 19.27 18.44
CA LEU A 200 -17.82 19.24 18.85
C LEU A 200 -18.02 19.46 20.35
N ASN A 201 -16.93 19.50 21.13
CA ASN A 201 -17.02 19.62 22.58
C ASN A 201 -16.76 21.07 23.02
N ASP A 202 -17.76 21.91 22.87
CA ASP A 202 -17.80 23.33 23.32
C ASP A 202 -17.83 23.50 24.85
N SER A 203 -17.31 22.53 25.59
CA SER A 203 -17.34 22.59 27.04
C SER A 203 -16.22 23.49 27.59
N ILE A 204 -16.59 24.61 28.14
CA ILE A 204 -15.72 25.55 28.86
C ILE A 204 -15.14 24.84 30.10
N LYS A 205 -13.80 24.63 30.11
CA LYS A 205 -13.11 23.87 31.18
C LYS A 205 -11.96 24.63 31.82
N THR A 206 -11.49 25.68 31.22
CA THR A 206 -10.34 26.47 31.70
C THR A 206 -10.72 27.93 31.96
N GLU A 207 -9.96 28.61 32.80
CA GLU A 207 -10.15 30.04 33.07
C GLU A 207 -9.98 30.88 31.79
N ASP A 208 -9.05 30.44 30.94
CA ASP A 208 -8.81 31.09 29.65
C ASP A 208 -10.03 30.98 28.72
N ASP A 209 -10.78 29.86 28.77
CA ASP A 209 -12.02 29.69 28.00
C ASP A 209 -13.10 30.71 28.42
N ILE A 210 -13.23 30.96 29.73
CA ILE A 210 -14.20 31.91 30.27
C ILE A 210 -13.88 33.32 29.80
N THR A 211 -12.62 33.71 29.87
CA THR A 211 -12.17 35.03 29.43
C THR A 211 -12.32 35.19 27.91
N LYS A 212 -12.07 34.13 27.14
CA LYS A 212 -12.15 34.12 25.68
C LYS A 212 -13.59 34.16 25.15
N TYR A 213 -14.52 33.39 25.78
CA TYR A 213 -15.91 33.28 25.31
C TYR A 213 -16.87 34.28 25.94
N LEU A 214 -16.64 34.68 27.19
CA LEU A 214 -17.51 35.58 27.92
C LEU A 214 -16.98 37.01 28.04
N GLY A 215 -15.70 37.23 27.71
CA GLY A 215 -15.04 38.55 27.80
C GLY A 215 -14.94 39.09 29.23
N ILE A 216 -15.13 38.24 30.25
CA ILE A 216 -15.15 38.64 31.69
C ILE A 216 -13.93 38.02 32.35
N PRO A 217 -13.07 38.81 33.03
CA PRO A 217 -11.95 38.25 33.77
C PRO A 217 -12.47 37.43 34.97
N THR A 218 -11.89 36.25 35.16
CA THR A 218 -12.20 35.36 36.29
C THR A 218 -11.74 36.00 37.60
N LEU A 219 -12.65 36.18 38.55
CA LEU A 219 -12.37 36.80 39.85
C LEU A 219 -11.76 35.82 40.88
N ALA A 220 -12.10 34.55 40.78
CA ALA A 220 -11.54 33.49 41.64
C ALA A 220 -11.82 32.10 41.05
N THR A 221 -10.89 31.17 41.18
CA THR A 221 -11.03 29.75 40.86
C THR A 221 -11.17 28.94 42.12
N VAL A 222 -12.21 28.12 42.20
CA VAL A 222 -12.38 27.18 43.31
C VAL A 222 -11.92 25.79 42.84
N PRO A 223 -10.80 25.28 43.33
CA PRO A 223 -10.29 23.97 42.94
C PRO A 223 -11.21 22.84 43.43
N ASP A 224 -11.49 21.86 42.57
CA ASP A 224 -12.33 20.71 42.92
C ASP A 224 -11.67 19.89 44.02
N ARG A 225 -12.47 19.41 44.99
CA ARG A 225 -12.03 18.64 46.18
C ARG A 225 -11.16 17.41 45.82
N LYS A 226 -11.26 16.92 44.61
CA LYS A 226 -10.44 15.79 44.10
C LYS A 226 -8.96 16.15 43.95
N ASP A 227 -8.64 17.39 43.66
CA ASP A 227 -7.26 17.84 43.48
C ASP A 227 -6.48 17.94 44.78
N TYR A 228 -7.20 18.23 45.87
CA TYR A 228 -6.60 18.27 47.24
C TYR A 228 -6.23 16.88 47.78
N VAL A 229 -6.95 15.83 47.39
CA VAL A 229 -6.71 14.47 47.89
C VAL A 229 -5.52 13.80 47.15
N GLY A 230 -5.31 14.14 45.86
CA GLY A 230 -4.20 13.63 45.05
C GLY A 230 -2.84 14.18 45.44
N GLY A 231 -2.77 15.47 45.85
CA GLY A 231 -1.54 16.15 46.26
C GLY A 231 -0.94 15.63 47.57
N LYS A 232 -1.79 15.28 48.54
CA LYS A 232 -1.33 14.74 49.87
C LYS A 232 -0.76 13.32 49.75
N LYS A 233 -1.27 12.46 48.88
CA LYS A 233 -0.71 11.11 48.69
C LYS A 233 0.66 11.11 47.98
N LYS A 234 0.93 12.05 47.08
CA LYS A 234 2.25 12.18 46.43
C LYS A 234 3.33 12.77 47.39
N LYS A 235 2.96 13.70 48.27
CA LYS A 235 3.91 14.26 49.27
C LYS A 235 4.25 13.26 50.37
N ARG A 236 3.29 12.45 50.84
CA ARG A 236 3.54 11.40 51.85
C ARG A 236 4.46 10.28 51.32
N LYS A 237 4.28 9.83 50.08
CA LYS A 237 5.19 8.82 49.48
C LYS A 237 6.62 9.35 49.27
N LYS A 238 6.81 10.65 49.00
CA LYS A 238 8.15 11.25 48.89
C LYS A 238 8.81 11.51 50.25
N ALA A 239 8.06 11.73 51.34
CA ALA A 239 8.60 11.92 52.68
C ALA A 239 9.07 10.58 53.27
N VAL A 240 8.28 9.51 53.15
CA VAL A 240 8.63 8.18 53.64
C VAL A 240 9.87 7.61 52.93
N HIS A 241 10.08 7.89 51.66
CA HIS A 241 11.26 7.42 50.91
C HIS A 241 12.54 8.24 51.17
N LYS A 242 12.43 9.35 51.94
CA LYS A 242 13.58 10.21 52.31
C LYS A 242 14.07 9.94 53.73
N GLU A 243 13.30 9.22 54.54
CA GLU A 243 13.70 8.78 55.89
C GLU A 243 14.34 7.37 55.92
N GLU A 244 14.26 6.62 54.80
CA GLU A 244 14.89 5.29 54.63
C GLU A 244 16.22 5.33 53.84
N LYS A 245 16.83 6.52 53.65
CA LYS A 245 18.16 6.70 53.09
C LYS A 245 18.99 7.55 54.03
#